data_b7b3c012fe474fe9e7e690e97e44ff63
#
_entry.id   b7b3c012fe474fe9e7e690e97e44ff63
#
_cell.length_a   1.000
_cell.length_b   1.000
_cell.length_c   1.000
_cell.angle_alpha   90.00
_cell.angle_beta   90.00
_cell.angle_gamma   90.00
#
_symmetry.space_group_name_H-M   'P 1'
#
loop_
_entity.id
_entity.type
_entity.pdbx_description
1 polymer ?
#
loop_
_entity_poly.entity_id
_entity_poly.type
_entity_poly.pdbx_seq_one_letter_code
_entity_poly.pdbx_strand_id
1 'polypeptide(L)'
;GRPLIVNTPEKDPRFYKGVDERTEFKTRDIICVPVKVKDRVIGVLEAINKKHREKFDREDLSLFVSLADQVAIALDNARLYEELEEMFFQTAESLADAIEKRDPYTGGHTQRVTSYSLAIAHHLQLKSSEKRCLKIAAVLHDVGKIGVEDQILRKPEPLSPEEYNTIKRHTSMGAEILEHIRQLRDIIPGVKYHHEQMNGRGYPDGLKGEEMPVIAKIVAVADTYDAMTTDRPYRKALSKKVAMEEL
;
A
#
# COMPACT_ATOMS: atom_id res chain seq x y z
N GLY A 1 -1.17 -30.81 16.23
CA GLY A 1 -0.89 -31.61 15.05
C GLY A 1 0.43 -32.37 15.15
N ARG A 2 0.40 -33.61 14.73
CA ARG A 2 1.61 -34.47 14.59
C ARG A 2 1.71 -34.96 13.16
N PRO A 3 2.93 -35.17 12.62
CA PRO A 3 3.12 -35.80 11.33
C PRO A 3 2.46 -37.17 11.27
N LEU A 4 1.91 -37.54 10.13
CA LEU A 4 1.13 -38.76 9.96
C LEU A 4 1.34 -39.35 8.56
N ILE A 5 1.51 -40.66 8.49
CA ILE A 5 1.41 -41.46 7.26
C ILE A 5 0.20 -42.41 7.39
N VAL A 6 -0.65 -42.41 6.37
CA VAL A 6 -1.79 -43.32 6.25
C VAL A 6 -1.69 -44.08 4.92
N ASN A 7 -1.25 -45.33 4.98
CA ASN A 7 -1.06 -46.19 3.80
C ASN A 7 -2.29 -47.03 3.44
N THR A 8 -3.38 -46.86 4.18
CA THR A 8 -4.68 -47.51 3.94
C THR A 8 -5.80 -46.56 4.42
N PRO A 9 -6.05 -45.43 3.72
CA PRO A 9 -7.05 -44.46 4.15
C PRO A 9 -8.43 -45.02 4.34
N GLU A 10 -8.81 -45.99 3.51
CA GLU A 10 -10.12 -46.67 3.58
C GLU A 10 -10.45 -47.27 4.96
N LYS A 11 -9.39 -47.64 5.74
CA LYS A 11 -9.48 -48.25 7.06
C LYS A 11 -9.25 -47.26 8.20
N ASP A 12 -8.88 -45.98 7.90
CA ASP A 12 -8.63 -44.95 8.90
C ASP A 12 -9.92 -44.19 9.18
N PRO A 13 -10.44 -44.18 10.42
CA PRO A 13 -11.68 -43.51 10.76
C PRO A 13 -11.62 -41.98 10.62
N ARG A 14 -10.43 -41.41 10.50
CA ARG A 14 -10.20 -39.97 10.30
C ARG A 14 -10.32 -39.58 8.82
N PHE A 15 -10.27 -40.54 7.89
CA PHE A 15 -10.34 -40.28 6.48
C PHE A 15 -11.75 -39.97 6.03
N TYR A 16 -11.94 -38.79 5.42
CA TYR A 16 -13.22 -38.37 4.89
C TYR A 16 -13.36 -38.73 3.40
N LYS A 17 -14.18 -39.75 3.09
CA LYS A 17 -14.36 -40.29 1.73
C LYS A 17 -15.09 -39.37 0.77
N GLY A 18 -15.82 -38.38 1.28
CA GLY A 18 -16.66 -37.51 0.45
C GLY A 18 -15.88 -36.63 -0.53
N VAL A 19 -14.57 -36.44 -0.35
CA VAL A 19 -13.71 -35.78 -1.34
C VAL A 19 -13.47 -36.70 -2.53
N ASP A 20 -13.06 -37.94 -2.28
CA ASP A 20 -12.82 -38.94 -3.32
C ASP A 20 -14.09 -39.20 -4.15
N GLU A 21 -15.23 -39.32 -3.48
CA GLU A 21 -16.53 -39.52 -4.15
C GLU A 21 -16.92 -38.35 -5.06
N ARG A 22 -16.64 -37.12 -4.63
CA ARG A 22 -16.98 -35.92 -5.40
C ARG A 22 -16.02 -35.64 -6.56
N THR A 23 -14.75 -36.02 -6.40
CA THR A 23 -13.70 -35.74 -7.38
C THR A 23 -13.39 -36.93 -8.27
N GLU A 24 -14.03 -38.09 -8.04
CA GLU A 24 -13.74 -39.40 -8.68
C GLU A 24 -12.25 -39.80 -8.53
N PHE A 25 -11.58 -39.25 -7.52
CA PHE A 25 -10.18 -39.52 -7.22
C PHE A 25 -10.09 -40.62 -6.17
N LYS A 26 -9.25 -41.62 -6.38
CA LYS A 26 -9.04 -42.73 -5.42
C LYS A 26 -7.77 -42.50 -4.60
N THR A 27 -7.93 -42.11 -3.34
CA THR A 27 -6.85 -41.93 -2.39
C THR A 27 -6.37 -43.31 -1.87
N ARG A 28 -5.08 -43.63 -2.07
CA ARG A 28 -4.48 -44.90 -1.69
C ARG A 28 -3.55 -44.82 -0.50
N ASP A 29 -2.84 -43.72 -0.40
CA ASP A 29 -1.89 -43.39 0.65
C ASP A 29 -1.78 -41.88 0.82
N ILE A 30 -1.57 -41.45 2.04
CA ILE A 30 -1.52 -40.02 2.42
C ILE A 30 -0.35 -39.80 3.38
N ILE A 31 0.36 -38.72 3.20
CA ILE A 31 1.27 -38.14 4.18
C ILE A 31 0.81 -36.74 4.52
N CYS A 32 0.66 -36.45 5.81
CA CYS A 32 0.22 -35.15 6.31
C CYS A 32 1.22 -34.65 7.34
N VAL A 33 1.67 -33.42 7.20
CA VAL A 33 2.58 -32.76 8.13
C VAL A 33 2.05 -31.38 8.49
N PRO A 34 1.94 -31.04 9.79
CA PRO A 34 1.52 -29.71 10.19
C PRO A 34 2.58 -28.69 9.83
N VAL A 35 2.17 -27.60 9.20
CA VAL A 35 2.98 -26.39 9.00
C VAL A 35 2.87 -25.56 10.28
N LYS A 36 3.98 -25.37 10.99
CA LYS A 36 4.00 -24.71 12.31
C LYS A 36 4.90 -23.49 12.31
N VAL A 37 4.40 -22.41 12.90
CA VAL A 37 5.20 -21.24 13.27
C VAL A 37 5.23 -21.22 14.79
N LYS A 38 6.40 -21.42 15.38
CA LYS A 38 6.58 -21.65 16.83
C LYS A 38 5.69 -22.83 17.26
N ASP A 39 4.78 -22.63 18.20
CA ASP A 39 3.86 -23.65 18.71
C ASP A 39 2.48 -23.65 18.03
N ARG A 40 2.25 -22.75 17.08
CA ARG A 40 0.96 -22.61 16.40
C ARG A 40 0.97 -23.34 15.05
N VAL A 41 -0.02 -24.20 14.82
CA VAL A 41 -0.28 -24.80 13.50
C VAL A 41 -1.00 -23.74 12.66
N ILE A 42 -0.38 -23.35 11.54
CA ILE A 42 -0.93 -22.38 10.59
C ILE A 42 -1.49 -23.05 9.33
N GLY A 43 -1.18 -24.32 9.12
CA GLY A 43 -1.65 -25.10 7.97
C GLY A 43 -1.22 -26.55 8.06
N VAL A 44 -1.52 -27.30 7.01
CA VAL A 44 -1.11 -28.68 6.83
C VAL A 44 -0.55 -28.83 5.42
N LEU A 45 0.61 -29.46 5.32
CA LEU A 45 1.16 -29.90 4.05
C LEU A 45 0.75 -31.37 3.86
N GLU A 46 0.16 -31.66 2.70
CA GLU A 46 -0.34 -32.99 2.40
C GLU A 46 0.15 -33.46 1.02
N ALA A 47 0.54 -34.71 0.92
CA ALA A 47 0.70 -35.37 -0.36
C ALA A 47 -0.08 -36.70 -0.36
N ILE A 48 -0.65 -37.00 -1.52
CA ILE A 48 -1.49 -38.18 -1.74
C ILE A 48 -0.99 -38.94 -2.93
N ASN A 49 -1.09 -40.29 -2.84
CA ASN A 49 -0.75 -41.23 -3.90
C ASN A 49 0.70 -41.14 -4.37
N LYS A 50 1.64 -41.67 -3.58
CA LYS A 50 3.06 -41.78 -3.97
C LYS A 50 3.15 -42.38 -5.37
N LYS A 51 4.05 -41.88 -6.21
CA LYS A 51 4.26 -42.36 -7.58
C LYS A 51 4.63 -43.84 -7.59
N HIS A 52 4.47 -44.48 -8.73
CA HIS A 52 4.80 -45.89 -8.97
C HIS A 52 4.08 -46.90 -8.06
N ARG A 53 2.96 -46.52 -7.42
CA ARG A 53 2.20 -47.35 -6.46
C ARG A 53 2.98 -47.78 -5.21
N GLU A 54 4.08 -47.10 -4.91
CA GLU A 54 4.78 -47.21 -3.65
C GLU A 54 3.97 -46.61 -2.51
N LYS A 55 4.35 -46.99 -1.28
CA LYS A 55 3.75 -46.42 -0.07
C LYS A 55 4.68 -45.38 0.55
N PHE A 56 4.14 -44.38 1.21
CA PHE A 56 4.94 -43.46 1.99
C PHE A 56 5.64 -44.17 3.14
N ASP A 57 6.92 -43.82 3.37
CA ASP A 57 7.76 -44.36 4.42
C ASP A 57 8.31 -43.27 5.36
N ARG A 58 9.25 -43.64 6.24
CA ARG A 58 9.83 -42.73 7.23
C ARG A 58 10.76 -41.69 6.59
N GLU A 59 11.41 -42.01 5.50
CA GLU A 59 12.28 -41.08 4.77
C GLU A 59 11.42 -40.00 4.11
N ASP A 60 10.32 -40.40 3.47
CA ASP A 60 9.32 -39.45 2.96
C ASP A 60 8.82 -38.52 4.05
N LEU A 61 8.51 -39.08 5.25
CA LEU A 61 8.01 -38.29 6.37
C LEU A 61 9.06 -37.28 6.83
N SER A 62 10.33 -37.68 6.94
CA SER A 62 11.42 -36.78 7.34
C SER A 62 11.59 -35.63 6.33
N LEU A 63 11.57 -35.95 5.03
CA LEU A 63 11.65 -34.98 3.96
C LEU A 63 10.46 -34.01 4.02
N PHE A 64 9.25 -34.53 4.23
CA PHE A 64 8.04 -33.75 4.28
C PHE A 64 7.96 -32.81 5.51
N VAL A 65 8.50 -33.27 6.66
CA VAL A 65 8.68 -32.43 7.84
C VAL A 65 9.62 -31.27 7.53
N SER A 66 10.79 -31.56 6.93
CA SER A 66 11.74 -30.51 6.55
C SER A 66 11.15 -29.51 5.55
N LEU A 67 10.35 -30.00 4.60
CA LEU A 67 9.64 -29.13 3.66
C LEU A 67 8.58 -28.26 4.36
N ALA A 68 7.82 -28.86 5.29
CA ALA A 68 6.81 -28.11 6.06
C ALA A 68 7.44 -27.01 6.91
N ASP A 69 8.62 -27.25 7.48
CA ASP A 69 9.37 -26.24 8.24
C ASP A 69 9.83 -25.09 7.32
N GLN A 70 10.32 -25.40 6.10
CA GLN A 70 10.69 -24.36 5.13
C GLN A 70 9.47 -23.55 4.66
N VAL A 71 8.36 -24.22 4.40
CA VAL A 71 7.08 -23.57 4.05
C VAL A 71 6.60 -22.67 5.21
N ALA A 72 6.72 -23.13 6.45
CA ALA A 72 6.36 -22.37 7.63
C ALA A 72 7.17 -21.07 7.74
N ILE A 73 8.50 -21.17 7.56
CA ILE A 73 9.41 -20.01 7.57
C ILE A 73 9.05 -19.02 6.46
N ALA A 74 8.81 -19.54 5.25
CA ALA A 74 8.48 -18.69 4.11
C ALA A 74 7.15 -17.94 4.31
N LEU A 75 6.13 -18.64 4.81
CA LEU A 75 4.81 -18.04 5.10
C LEU A 75 4.88 -17.03 6.24
N ASP A 76 5.63 -17.34 7.30
CA ASP A 76 5.79 -16.39 8.44
C ASP A 76 6.56 -15.14 8.00
N ASN A 77 7.62 -15.29 7.22
CA ASN A 77 8.34 -14.15 6.66
C ASN A 77 7.43 -13.29 5.76
N ALA A 78 6.66 -13.91 4.86
CA ALA A 78 5.72 -13.16 4.00
C ALA A 78 4.72 -12.36 4.85
N ARG A 79 4.14 -13.00 5.89
CA ARG A 79 3.21 -12.33 6.81
C ARG A 79 3.87 -11.17 7.55
N LEU A 80 5.09 -11.36 8.07
CA LEU A 80 5.82 -10.30 8.78
C LEU A 80 6.15 -9.12 7.87
N TYR A 81 6.46 -9.39 6.59
CA TYR A 81 6.65 -8.32 5.60
C TYR A 81 5.37 -7.53 5.35
N GLU A 82 4.22 -8.19 5.22
CA GLU A 82 2.92 -7.53 5.05
C GLU A 82 2.57 -6.69 6.29
N GLU A 83 2.75 -7.24 7.51
CA GLU A 83 2.52 -6.52 8.76
C GLU A 83 3.42 -5.28 8.90
N LEU A 84 4.69 -5.40 8.52
CA LEU A 84 5.64 -4.28 8.53
C LEU A 84 5.25 -3.19 7.53
N GLU A 85 4.84 -3.57 6.33
CA GLU A 85 4.39 -2.64 5.29
C GLU A 85 3.14 -1.89 5.73
N GLU A 86 2.18 -2.59 6.32
CA GLU A 86 0.96 -1.97 6.84
C GLU A 86 1.25 -1.02 8.01
N MET A 87 2.10 -1.42 8.94
CA MET A 87 2.55 -0.58 10.06
C MET A 87 3.25 0.69 9.56
N PHE A 88 4.13 0.56 8.56
CA PHE A 88 4.80 1.70 7.94
C PHE A 88 3.77 2.68 7.34
N PHE A 89 2.80 2.15 6.60
CA PHE A 89 1.76 2.96 5.99
C PHE A 89 0.90 3.70 7.03
N GLN A 90 0.42 3.00 8.07
CA GLN A 90 -0.35 3.59 9.16
C GLN A 90 0.44 4.66 9.92
N THR A 91 1.77 4.46 10.09
CA THR A 91 2.64 5.45 10.69
C THR A 91 2.76 6.71 9.82
N ALA A 92 2.92 6.53 8.50
CA ALA A 92 2.96 7.63 7.55
C ALA A 92 1.63 8.41 7.52
N GLU A 93 0.49 7.73 7.52
CA GLU A 93 -0.84 8.37 7.63
C GLU A 93 -0.97 9.15 8.94
N SER A 94 -0.58 8.56 10.06
CA SER A 94 -0.66 9.23 11.36
C SER A 94 0.21 10.49 11.43
N LEU A 95 1.38 10.45 10.78
CA LEU A 95 2.26 11.63 10.67
C LEU A 95 1.62 12.71 9.77
N ALA A 96 1.09 12.32 8.62
CA ALA A 96 0.38 13.23 7.72
C ALA A 96 -0.83 13.88 8.40
N ASP A 97 -1.64 13.10 9.12
CA ASP A 97 -2.77 13.59 9.91
C ASP A 97 -2.34 14.57 11.01
N ALA A 98 -1.19 14.32 11.66
CA ALA A 98 -0.66 15.23 12.67
C ALA A 98 -0.24 16.59 12.06
N ILE A 99 0.31 16.59 10.86
CA ILE A 99 0.67 17.81 10.12
C ILE A 99 -0.60 18.51 9.62
N GLU A 100 -1.56 17.75 9.09
CA GLU A 100 -2.84 18.26 8.62
C GLU A 100 -3.63 18.97 9.74
N LYS A 101 -3.58 18.47 10.98
CA LYS A 101 -4.21 19.13 12.15
C LYS A 101 -3.64 20.50 12.49
N ARG A 102 -2.43 20.83 12.00
CA ARG A 102 -1.88 22.19 12.10
C ARG A 102 -2.55 23.15 11.12
N ASP A 103 -3.05 22.63 9.99
CA ASP A 103 -3.78 23.39 8.97
C ASP A 103 -5.28 23.23 9.22
N PRO A 104 -5.97 24.25 9.75
CA PRO A 104 -7.37 24.11 10.20
C PRO A 104 -8.36 23.84 9.06
N TYR A 105 -7.91 23.86 7.83
CA TYR A 105 -8.76 23.81 6.64
C TYR A 105 -8.74 22.47 5.91
N THR A 106 -7.96 21.49 6.36
CA THR A 106 -7.66 20.29 5.60
C THR A 106 -8.21 18.99 6.19
N GLY A 107 -9.17 19.04 7.14
CA GLY A 107 -9.71 17.84 7.79
C GLY A 107 -10.11 16.71 6.82
N GLY A 108 -9.38 15.60 6.83
CA GLY A 108 -9.57 14.42 5.96
C GLY A 108 -9.14 14.63 4.50
N HIS A 109 -8.43 15.69 4.21
CA HIS A 109 -7.89 16.00 2.87
C HIS A 109 -6.95 14.91 2.38
N THR A 110 -5.96 14.54 3.17
CA THR A 110 -4.97 13.50 2.83
C THR A 110 -5.64 12.20 2.42
N GLN A 111 -6.69 11.77 3.13
CA GLN A 111 -7.43 10.54 2.81
C GLN A 111 -8.21 10.66 1.50
N ARG A 112 -8.84 11.81 1.23
CA ARG A 112 -9.57 12.05 -0.01
C ARG A 112 -8.63 12.12 -1.20
N VAL A 113 -7.52 12.85 -1.12
CA VAL A 113 -6.47 12.92 -2.17
C VAL A 113 -5.91 11.54 -2.47
N THR A 114 -5.62 10.74 -1.44
CA THR A 114 -5.16 9.35 -1.60
C THR A 114 -6.19 8.51 -2.34
N SER A 115 -7.47 8.62 -1.97
CA SER A 115 -8.56 7.88 -2.61
C SER A 115 -8.73 8.25 -4.08
N TYR A 116 -8.69 9.54 -4.41
CA TYR A 116 -8.77 10.02 -5.79
C TYR A 116 -7.56 9.58 -6.61
N SER A 117 -6.36 9.69 -6.06
CA SER A 117 -5.12 9.23 -6.71
C SER A 117 -5.18 7.76 -7.07
N LEU A 118 -5.64 6.91 -6.14
CA LEU A 118 -5.78 5.47 -6.38
C LEU A 118 -6.89 5.15 -7.41
N ALA A 119 -7.98 5.89 -7.43
CA ALA A 119 -9.02 5.75 -8.44
C ALA A 119 -8.48 6.07 -9.84
N ILE A 120 -7.72 7.16 -9.99
CA ILE A 120 -7.04 7.52 -11.25
C ILE A 120 -6.05 6.41 -11.65
N ALA A 121 -5.21 5.95 -10.71
CA ALA A 121 -4.23 4.89 -10.95
C ALA A 121 -4.87 3.56 -11.35
N HIS A 122 -6.06 3.25 -10.82
CA HIS A 122 -6.81 2.07 -11.21
C HIS A 122 -7.30 2.18 -12.65
N HIS A 123 -7.85 3.33 -13.02
CA HIS A 123 -8.34 3.60 -14.38
C HIS A 123 -7.20 3.59 -15.42
N LEU A 124 -6.04 4.14 -15.06
CA LEU A 124 -4.83 4.11 -15.88
C LEU A 124 -4.13 2.74 -15.90
N GLN A 125 -4.66 1.74 -15.19
CA GLN A 125 -4.10 0.38 -15.10
C GLN A 125 -2.64 0.34 -14.64
N LEU A 126 -2.24 1.24 -13.72
CA LEU A 126 -0.89 1.23 -13.16
C LEU A 126 -0.60 -0.11 -12.47
N LYS A 127 0.66 -0.53 -12.48
CA LYS A 127 1.13 -1.74 -11.79
C LYS A 127 0.97 -1.61 -10.28
N SER A 128 0.91 -2.73 -9.57
CA SER A 128 0.77 -2.75 -8.10
C SER A 128 1.89 -1.97 -7.39
N SER A 129 3.13 -2.05 -7.87
CA SER A 129 4.26 -1.27 -7.33
C SER A 129 4.08 0.23 -7.51
N GLU A 130 3.61 0.68 -8.68
CA GLU A 130 3.36 2.09 -8.97
C GLU A 130 2.20 2.64 -8.13
N LYS A 131 1.12 1.84 -7.96
CA LYS A 131 -0.01 2.19 -7.07
C LYS A 131 0.44 2.34 -5.62
N ARG A 132 1.37 1.50 -5.17
CA ARG A 132 1.94 1.59 -3.82
C ARG A 132 2.74 2.88 -3.65
N CYS A 133 3.65 3.18 -4.57
CA CYS A 133 4.40 4.44 -4.56
C CYS A 133 3.46 5.65 -4.57
N LEU A 134 2.45 5.64 -5.44
CA LEU A 134 1.47 6.71 -5.53
C LEU A 134 0.67 6.87 -4.22
N LYS A 135 0.26 5.78 -3.58
CA LYS A 135 -0.44 5.81 -2.30
C LYS A 135 0.37 6.54 -1.24
N ILE A 136 1.66 6.19 -1.10
CA ILE A 136 2.55 6.83 -0.12
C ILE A 136 2.82 8.30 -0.50
N ALA A 137 3.02 8.59 -1.79
CA ALA A 137 3.21 9.96 -2.26
C ALA A 137 2.01 10.84 -1.95
N ALA A 138 0.79 10.35 -2.19
CA ALA A 138 -0.45 11.06 -1.89
C ALA A 138 -0.65 11.29 -0.39
N VAL A 139 -0.25 10.34 0.47
CA VAL A 139 -0.28 10.52 1.92
C VAL A 139 0.71 11.58 2.39
N LEU A 140 1.91 11.59 1.82
CA LEU A 140 3.01 12.43 2.29
C LEU A 140 3.22 13.70 1.45
N HIS A 141 2.34 14.01 0.47
CA HIS A 141 2.57 15.14 -0.45
C HIS A 141 2.78 16.47 0.28
N ASP A 142 2.09 16.66 1.37
CA ASP A 142 2.11 17.87 2.20
C ASP A 142 3.03 17.78 3.44
N VAL A 143 3.85 16.72 3.58
CA VAL A 143 4.72 16.50 4.75
C VAL A 143 5.62 17.69 5.05
N GLY A 144 6.06 18.40 4.02
CA GLY A 144 6.92 19.59 4.17
C GLY A 144 6.26 20.81 4.80
N LYS A 145 4.95 20.81 4.97
CA LYS A 145 4.23 21.86 5.75
C LYS A 145 4.68 21.91 7.21
N ILE A 146 5.34 20.85 7.70
CA ILE A 146 5.97 20.86 9.03
C ILE A 146 7.01 21.97 9.18
N GLY A 147 7.67 22.37 8.10
CA GLY A 147 8.65 23.45 8.07
C GLY A 147 8.07 24.84 7.86
N VAL A 148 6.75 24.98 7.71
CA VAL A 148 6.07 26.26 7.56
C VAL A 148 5.62 26.77 8.94
N GLU A 149 5.87 28.05 9.21
CA GLU A 149 5.48 28.70 10.47
C GLU A 149 3.94 28.75 10.61
N ASP A 150 3.44 28.51 11.84
CA ASP A 150 2.01 28.51 12.11
C ASP A 150 1.34 29.87 11.80
N GLN A 151 2.05 30.96 11.97
CA GLN A 151 1.56 32.30 11.66
C GLN A 151 1.19 32.47 10.18
N ILE A 152 1.91 31.78 9.28
CA ILE A 152 1.67 31.80 7.84
C ILE A 152 0.64 30.72 7.48
N LEU A 153 0.84 29.49 7.98
CA LEU A 153 -0.01 28.35 7.65
C LEU A 153 -1.47 28.54 8.09
N ARG A 154 -1.68 29.21 9.23
CA ARG A 154 -2.99 29.41 9.85
C ARG A 154 -3.55 30.82 9.68
N LYS A 155 -2.92 31.63 8.81
CA LYS A 155 -3.34 33.02 8.60
C LYS A 155 -4.75 33.09 8.01
N PRO A 156 -5.69 33.81 8.66
CA PRO A 156 -7.05 33.89 8.16
C PRO A 156 -7.19 34.90 6.99
N GLU A 157 -6.27 35.85 6.82
CA GLU A 157 -6.26 36.79 5.73
C GLU A 157 -5.50 36.27 4.50
N PRO A 158 -5.68 36.86 3.32
CA PRO A 158 -4.88 36.55 2.14
C PRO A 158 -3.38 36.68 2.41
N LEU A 159 -2.62 35.75 1.90
CA LEU A 159 -1.16 35.73 2.05
C LEU A 159 -0.50 36.85 1.21
N SER A 160 0.56 37.47 1.74
CA SER A 160 1.44 38.27 0.93
C SER A 160 2.21 37.42 -0.08
N PRO A 161 2.81 38.03 -1.13
CA PRO A 161 3.65 37.29 -2.08
C PRO A 161 4.82 36.55 -1.39
N GLU A 162 5.41 37.12 -0.35
CA GLU A 162 6.52 36.55 0.43
C GLU A 162 6.02 35.35 1.26
N GLU A 163 4.89 35.50 1.95
CA GLU A 163 4.26 34.42 2.72
C GLU A 163 3.84 33.26 1.80
N TYR A 164 3.29 33.56 0.64
CA TYR A 164 2.94 32.57 -0.36
C TYR A 164 4.17 31.83 -0.88
N ASN A 165 5.29 32.52 -1.11
CA ASN A 165 6.56 31.89 -1.48
C ASN A 165 7.10 30.99 -0.37
N THR A 166 6.87 31.34 0.90
CA THR A 166 7.24 30.49 2.04
C THR A 166 6.40 29.20 2.05
N ILE A 167 5.09 29.28 1.80
CA ILE A 167 4.26 28.08 1.69
C ILE A 167 4.70 27.20 0.53
N LYS A 168 5.00 27.75 -0.64
CA LYS A 168 5.47 26.98 -1.80
C LYS A 168 6.67 26.07 -1.49
N ARG A 169 7.52 26.50 -0.55
CA ARG A 169 8.70 25.72 -0.15
C ARG A 169 8.39 24.38 0.50
N HIS A 170 7.13 24.13 0.94
CA HIS A 170 6.78 22.85 1.54
C HIS A 170 7.04 21.68 0.59
N THR A 171 6.92 21.87 -0.73
CA THR A 171 7.20 20.82 -1.73
C THR A 171 8.66 20.39 -1.71
N SER A 172 9.59 21.35 -1.71
CA SER A 172 11.03 21.08 -1.61
C SER A 172 11.43 20.56 -0.23
N MET A 173 10.89 21.16 0.85
CA MET A 173 11.12 20.67 2.22
C MET A 173 10.62 19.24 2.41
N GLY A 174 9.45 18.88 1.83
CA GLY A 174 8.95 17.52 1.83
C GLY A 174 9.88 16.55 1.12
N ALA A 175 10.42 16.93 -0.03
CA ALA A 175 11.42 16.15 -0.74
C ALA A 175 12.70 15.96 0.10
N GLU A 176 13.24 17.02 0.71
CA GLU A 176 14.42 17.00 1.58
C GLU A 176 14.23 16.07 2.80
N ILE A 177 13.06 16.11 3.45
CA ILE A 177 12.74 15.21 4.57
C ILE A 177 12.78 13.74 4.14
N LEU A 178 12.24 13.43 2.96
CA LEU A 178 12.08 12.07 2.50
C LEU A 178 13.35 11.49 1.83
N GLU A 179 14.25 12.31 1.32
CA GLU A 179 15.47 11.84 0.61
C GLU A 179 16.42 11.01 1.49
N HIS A 180 16.37 11.22 2.81
CA HIS A 180 17.13 10.45 3.79
C HIS A 180 16.65 8.99 3.93
N ILE A 181 15.45 8.67 3.43
CA ILE A 181 14.85 7.33 3.49
C ILE A 181 14.94 6.68 2.12
N ARG A 182 15.93 5.78 1.95
CA ARG A 182 16.22 5.14 0.66
C ARG A 182 14.98 4.52 0.00
N GLN A 183 14.10 3.93 0.80
CA GLN A 183 12.88 3.23 0.34
C GLN A 183 11.80 4.19 -0.19
N LEU A 184 11.94 5.50 0.07
CA LEU A 184 10.97 6.52 -0.35
C LEU A 184 11.42 7.33 -1.57
N ARG A 185 12.59 7.03 -2.16
CA ARG A 185 13.11 7.79 -3.31
C ARG A 185 12.15 7.85 -4.48
N ASP A 186 11.45 6.77 -4.75
CA ASP A 186 10.52 6.67 -5.89
C ASP A 186 9.24 7.52 -5.71
N ILE A 187 8.93 7.95 -4.49
CA ILE A 187 7.77 8.80 -4.22
C ILE A 187 8.11 10.29 -4.18
N ILE A 188 9.39 10.65 -4.02
CA ILE A 188 9.86 12.05 -3.94
C ILE A 188 9.34 12.91 -5.09
N PRO A 189 9.34 12.44 -6.35
CA PRO A 189 8.78 13.24 -7.45
C PRO A 189 7.31 13.59 -7.27
N GLY A 190 6.51 12.68 -6.67
CA GLY A 190 5.10 12.93 -6.36
C GLY A 190 4.93 14.02 -5.29
N VAL A 191 5.81 14.03 -4.28
CA VAL A 191 5.82 15.02 -3.20
C VAL A 191 6.37 16.37 -3.67
N LYS A 192 7.48 16.36 -4.42
CA LYS A 192 8.14 17.61 -4.85
C LYS A 192 7.33 18.37 -5.91
N TYR A 193 6.67 17.64 -6.83
CA TYR A 193 6.12 18.22 -8.05
C TYR A 193 4.58 18.24 -8.13
N HIS A 194 3.88 17.95 -7.03
CA HIS A 194 2.40 17.94 -7.04
C HIS A 194 1.76 19.31 -7.26
N HIS A 195 2.50 20.39 -7.17
CA HIS A 195 2.06 21.74 -7.53
C HIS A 195 2.64 22.25 -8.86
N GLU A 196 3.29 21.40 -9.62
CA GLU A 196 3.63 21.74 -11.00
C GLU A 196 2.37 21.75 -11.87
N GLN A 197 2.42 22.53 -12.95
CA GLN A 197 1.32 22.68 -13.88
C GLN A 197 1.78 22.34 -15.31
N MET A 198 0.91 21.75 -16.12
CA MET A 198 1.22 21.37 -17.50
C MET A 198 1.75 22.53 -18.35
N ASN A 199 1.37 23.77 -18.02
CA ASN A 199 1.79 25.00 -18.71
C ASN A 199 3.14 25.55 -18.21
N GLY A 200 3.77 24.91 -17.21
CA GLY A 200 5.03 25.36 -16.60
C GLY A 200 4.91 26.56 -15.67
N ARG A 201 3.71 26.90 -15.22
CA ARG A 201 3.48 27.99 -14.26
C ARG A 201 3.38 27.48 -12.82
N GLY A 202 3.61 26.21 -12.62
CA GLY A 202 3.67 25.55 -11.32
C GLY A 202 4.96 25.84 -10.57
N TYR A 203 5.15 25.13 -9.48
CA TYR A 203 6.35 25.20 -8.65
C TYR A 203 6.69 23.80 -8.09
N PRO A 204 7.95 23.53 -7.67
CA PRO A 204 9.04 24.48 -7.44
C PRO A 204 9.90 24.78 -8.68
N ASP A 205 9.95 23.89 -9.67
CA ASP A 205 10.93 23.93 -10.78
C ASP A 205 10.34 24.45 -12.11
N GLY A 206 9.02 24.62 -12.20
CA GLY A 206 8.33 25.09 -13.41
C GLY A 206 8.31 24.07 -14.55
N LEU A 207 8.18 22.79 -14.21
CA LEU A 207 8.14 21.68 -15.17
C LEU A 207 6.95 21.78 -16.11
N LYS A 208 7.15 21.39 -17.39
CA LYS A 208 6.12 21.45 -18.42
C LYS A 208 5.77 20.06 -18.93
N GLY A 209 4.49 19.83 -19.15
CA GLY A 209 3.99 18.70 -19.94
C GLY A 209 4.65 17.35 -19.59
N GLU A 210 5.45 16.84 -20.50
CA GLU A 210 6.11 15.54 -20.36
C GLU A 210 7.26 15.50 -19.33
N GLU A 211 7.78 16.66 -18.92
CA GLU A 211 8.81 16.73 -17.88
C GLU A 211 8.24 16.37 -16.49
N MET A 212 6.91 16.52 -16.31
CA MET A 212 6.26 16.14 -15.06
C MET A 212 6.14 14.62 -14.93
N PRO A 213 6.65 14.02 -13.85
CA PRO A 213 6.47 12.60 -13.55
C PRO A 213 4.97 12.24 -13.41
N VAL A 214 4.58 11.05 -13.89
CA VAL A 214 3.18 10.60 -13.84
C VAL A 214 2.62 10.62 -12.40
N ILE A 215 3.42 10.21 -11.43
CA ILE A 215 3.04 10.23 -10.01
C ILE A 215 2.68 11.65 -9.53
N ALA A 216 3.44 12.65 -9.97
CA ALA A 216 3.17 14.05 -9.64
C ALA A 216 1.90 14.57 -10.32
N LYS A 217 1.69 14.23 -11.61
CA LYS A 217 0.46 14.59 -12.35
C LYS A 217 -0.79 14.06 -11.64
N ILE A 218 -0.75 12.80 -11.20
CA ILE A 218 -1.90 12.17 -10.52
C ILE A 218 -2.19 12.85 -9.18
N VAL A 219 -1.16 13.08 -8.35
CA VAL A 219 -1.35 13.75 -7.06
C VAL A 219 -1.83 15.19 -7.28
N ALA A 220 -1.27 15.93 -8.24
CA ALA A 220 -1.69 17.29 -8.57
C ALA A 220 -3.17 17.39 -8.94
N VAL A 221 -3.65 16.49 -9.79
CA VAL A 221 -5.07 16.42 -10.19
C VAL A 221 -5.95 16.08 -8.99
N ALA A 222 -5.56 15.10 -8.19
CA ALA A 222 -6.32 14.67 -7.01
C ALA A 222 -6.40 15.76 -5.94
N ASP A 223 -5.29 16.44 -5.64
CA ASP A 223 -5.22 17.56 -4.70
C ASP A 223 -6.05 18.74 -5.18
N THR A 224 -5.88 19.14 -6.45
CA THR A 224 -6.65 20.25 -7.05
C THR A 224 -8.14 19.94 -7.04
N TYR A 225 -8.55 18.71 -7.38
CA TYR A 225 -9.94 18.28 -7.32
C TYR A 225 -10.50 18.35 -5.90
N ASP A 226 -9.79 17.85 -4.91
CA ASP A 226 -10.21 17.96 -3.50
C ASP A 226 -10.31 19.40 -3.06
N ALA A 227 -9.31 20.21 -3.40
CA ALA A 227 -9.32 21.62 -3.09
C ALA A 227 -10.53 22.35 -3.69
N MET A 228 -10.96 22.00 -4.89
CA MET A 228 -12.13 22.61 -5.55
C MET A 228 -13.46 22.13 -5.01
N THR A 229 -13.56 20.87 -4.62
CA THR A 229 -14.81 20.21 -4.23
C THR A 229 -15.06 20.18 -2.73
N THR A 230 -14.15 20.74 -1.91
CA THR A 230 -14.28 20.87 -0.46
C THR A 230 -14.48 22.33 -0.08
N ASP A 231 -15.38 22.59 0.89
CA ASP A 231 -15.59 23.93 1.46
C ASP A 231 -14.30 24.44 2.11
N ARG A 232 -13.89 25.66 1.77
CA ARG A 232 -12.79 26.38 2.41
C ARG A 232 -13.33 27.66 3.05
N PRO A 233 -12.65 28.25 4.05
CA PRO A 233 -13.15 29.43 4.76
C PRO A 233 -13.52 30.58 3.85
N TYR A 234 -12.82 30.70 2.73
CA TYR A 234 -12.97 31.79 1.78
C TYR A 234 -13.78 31.43 0.54
N ARG A 235 -14.16 30.14 0.38
CA ARG A 235 -14.81 29.66 -0.84
C ARG A 235 -15.67 28.43 -0.59
N LYS A 236 -16.91 28.46 -1.04
CA LYS A 236 -17.77 27.28 -1.12
C LYS A 236 -17.22 26.26 -2.13
N ALA A 237 -17.47 25.01 -1.88
CA ALA A 237 -17.16 23.92 -2.79
C ALA A 237 -17.81 24.13 -4.17
N LEU A 238 -17.07 23.90 -5.23
CA LEU A 238 -17.61 23.84 -6.58
C LEU A 238 -18.40 22.55 -6.77
N SER A 239 -19.35 22.54 -7.70
CA SER A 239 -19.98 21.30 -8.11
C SER A 239 -18.95 20.38 -8.81
N LYS A 240 -19.14 19.07 -8.70
CA LYS A 240 -18.25 18.09 -9.36
C LYS A 240 -18.10 18.37 -10.86
N LYS A 241 -19.19 18.80 -11.52
CA LYS A 241 -19.17 19.10 -12.94
C LYS A 241 -18.23 20.28 -13.24
N VAL A 242 -18.36 21.38 -12.50
CA VAL A 242 -17.52 22.57 -12.69
C VAL A 242 -16.05 22.24 -12.37
N ALA A 243 -15.78 21.50 -11.29
CA ALA A 243 -14.42 21.09 -10.94
C ALA A 243 -13.75 20.21 -12.04
N MET A 244 -14.53 19.37 -12.72
CA MET A 244 -14.03 18.54 -13.83
C MET A 244 -13.80 19.33 -15.13
N GLU A 245 -14.50 20.46 -15.33
CA GLU A 245 -14.31 21.37 -16.46
C GLU A 245 -13.08 22.27 -16.29
N GLU A 246 -12.67 22.52 -15.02
CA GLU A 246 -11.51 23.34 -14.67
C GLU A 246 -10.18 22.57 -14.66
N LEU A 247 -10.22 21.23 -14.52
CA LEU A 247 -9.06 20.33 -14.55
C LEU A 247 -8.55 20.09 -15.97
#